data_25a058bc991555c631bfe67c6f9b9adb
#
_entry.id   25a058bc991555c631bfe67c6f9b9adb
#
_cell.length_a   1.000
_cell.length_b   1.000
_cell.length_c   1.000
_cell.angle_alpha   90.00
_cell.angle_beta   90.00
_cell.angle_gamma   90.00
#
_symmetry.space_group_name_H-M   'P 1'
#
loop_
_entity.id
_entity.type
_entity.pdbx_description
1 polymer ?
#
loop_
_entity_poly.entity_id
_entity_poly.type
_entity_poly.pdbx_seq_one_letter_code
_entity_poly.pdbx_strand_id
1 'polypeptide(L)'
;MKRNLALGVDIGGTNSVFGLCDEHGTLYFEESVYTREYPTPEELVDKIYERIKSVGHLPNVKGIGIGAPNGNYFSGTIEFAPNLKWKGIIPLARLFEYKFKVKTILTNDANAAAIGEMIYGAGRDLKDFVTITLGTGLGSGVISSGNLIYGHDGFAGEYGHVRVVPNGRLCGCGRKGCLETYVSATGVVRSIHELDSKHSETSELINLKNPEASQVFQLAEDGDKFAVEIIEYTAKVLGNSLADFTCFSSPKAYILFGGIAQSGPSFAKKVKGYMEDALLNIYKDKIEIRISELHDKNAAVLGASSLVWNELS
;
A
#
# COMPACT_ATOMS: atom_id res chain seq x y z
N MET A 1 -22.94 -26.33 -4.19
CA MET A 1 -23.29 -25.05 -4.82
C MET A 1 -22.07 -24.52 -5.56
N LYS A 2 -22.19 -24.00 -6.77
CA LYS A 2 -21.08 -23.30 -7.44
C LYS A 2 -20.83 -22.00 -6.68
N ARG A 3 -19.64 -21.84 -6.10
CA ARG A 3 -19.24 -20.61 -5.42
C ARG A 3 -18.81 -19.58 -6.45
N ASN A 4 -19.16 -18.32 -6.23
CA ASN A 4 -18.60 -17.21 -7.01
C ASN A 4 -17.28 -16.83 -6.38
N LEU A 5 -16.20 -16.81 -7.16
CA LEU A 5 -14.87 -16.45 -6.71
C LEU A 5 -14.31 -15.28 -7.53
N ALA A 6 -13.60 -14.40 -6.88
CA ALA A 6 -12.74 -13.41 -7.54
C ALA A 6 -11.30 -13.88 -7.50
N LEU A 7 -10.58 -13.73 -8.59
CA LEU A 7 -9.13 -13.88 -8.62
C LEU A 7 -8.50 -12.51 -8.28
N GLY A 8 -7.88 -12.41 -7.12
CA GLY A 8 -7.04 -11.28 -6.77
C GLY A 8 -5.60 -11.53 -7.20
N VAL A 9 -4.97 -10.54 -7.81
CA VAL A 9 -3.57 -10.59 -8.25
C VAL A 9 -2.87 -9.33 -7.80
N ASP A 10 -1.79 -9.46 -7.04
CA ASP A 10 -0.91 -8.37 -6.66
C ASP A 10 0.42 -8.52 -7.41
N ILE A 11 0.73 -7.55 -8.25
CA ILE A 11 1.95 -7.55 -9.08
C ILE A 11 3.03 -6.76 -8.38
N GLY A 12 4.01 -7.44 -7.83
CA GLY A 12 5.20 -6.80 -7.28
C GLY A 12 6.42 -6.90 -8.19
N GLY A 13 7.41 -6.05 -7.96
CA GLY A 13 8.67 -6.05 -8.76
C GLY A 13 9.53 -7.29 -8.55
N THR A 14 9.39 -8.00 -7.45
CA THR A 14 10.12 -9.23 -7.14
C THR A 14 9.19 -10.44 -7.16
N ASN A 15 8.09 -10.36 -6.43
CA ASN A 15 7.09 -11.41 -6.32
C ASN A 15 5.75 -10.89 -6.78
N SER A 16 4.94 -11.76 -7.38
CA SER A 16 3.51 -11.57 -7.58
C SER A 16 2.74 -12.60 -6.77
N VAL A 17 1.72 -12.15 -6.05
CA VAL A 17 0.85 -13.00 -5.24
C VAL A 17 -0.52 -13.04 -5.88
N PHE A 18 -1.14 -14.21 -5.94
CA PHE A 18 -2.48 -14.34 -6.48
C PHE A 18 -3.27 -15.40 -5.72
N GLY A 19 -4.58 -15.20 -5.68
CA GLY A 19 -5.44 -16.12 -4.95
C GLY A 19 -6.91 -15.93 -5.27
N LEU A 20 -7.69 -16.89 -4.80
CA LEU A 20 -9.14 -16.94 -5.02
C LEU A 20 -9.87 -16.70 -3.72
N CYS A 21 -10.76 -15.71 -3.69
CA CYS A 21 -11.61 -15.47 -2.53
C CYS A 21 -13.07 -15.23 -2.96
N ASP A 22 -14.00 -15.48 -2.02
CA ASP A 22 -15.40 -15.13 -2.19
C ASP A 22 -15.69 -13.68 -1.78
N GLU A 23 -16.96 -13.28 -1.92
CA GLU A 23 -17.44 -11.94 -1.58
C GLU A 23 -17.32 -11.58 -0.10
N HIS A 24 -17.11 -12.57 0.78
CA HIS A 24 -16.91 -12.39 2.22
C HIS A 24 -15.43 -12.33 2.62
N GLY A 25 -14.51 -12.42 1.64
CA GLY A 25 -13.07 -12.42 1.88
C GLY A 25 -12.51 -13.76 2.34
N THR A 26 -13.30 -14.86 2.22
CA THR A 26 -12.79 -16.21 2.52
C THR A 26 -11.84 -16.65 1.41
N LEU A 27 -10.60 -16.95 1.78
CA LEU A 27 -9.57 -17.38 0.84
C LEU A 27 -9.65 -18.89 0.62
N TYR A 28 -9.68 -19.31 -0.64
CA TYR A 28 -9.73 -20.72 -1.06
C TYR A 28 -8.43 -21.23 -1.66
N PHE A 29 -7.62 -20.30 -2.16
CA PHE A 29 -6.34 -20.60 -2.77
C PHE A 29 -5.46 -19.36 -2.74
N GLU A 30 -4.16 -19.55 -2.51
CA GLU A 30 -3.15 -18.50 -2.64
C GLU A 30 -1.82 -19.12 -3.07
N GLU A 31 -1.11 -18.41 -3.93
CA GLU A 31 0.23 -18.78 -4.37
C GLU A 31 1.03 -17.51 -4.68
N SER A 32 2.34 -17.60 -4.48
CA SER A 32 3.29 -16.56 -4.85
C SER A 32 4.26 -17.09 -5.90
N VAL A 33 4.61 -16.25 -6.86
CA VAL A 33 5.61 -16.54 -7.90
C VAL A 33 6.61 -15.41 -8.01
N TYR A 34 7.84 -15.72 -8.42
CA TYR A 34 8.86 -14.70 -8.68
C TYR A 34 8.55 -13.98 -9.98
N THR A 35 8.09 -12.74 -9.93
CA THR A 35 7.77 -11.92 -11.12
C THR A 35 8.95 -11.85 -12.10
N ARG A 36 10.17 -11.82 -11.55
CA ARG A 36 11.40 -11.72 -12.35
C ARG A 36 11.72 -12.97 -13.18
N GLU A 37 11.09 -14.10 -12.94
CA GLU A 37 11.24 -15.32 -13.74
C GLU A 37 10.46 -15.25 -15.06
N TYR A 38 9.53 -14.30 -15.19
CA TYR A 38 8.69 -14.13 -16.38
C TYR A 38 9.17 -12.92 -17.19
N PRO A 39 9.92 -13.14 -18.29
CA PRO A 39 10.41 -12.08 -19.17
C PRO A 39 9.32 -11.20 -19.76
N THR A 40 8.13 -11.78 -20.00
CA THR A 40 6.98 -11.08 -20.57
C THR A 40 5.77 -11.16 -19.63
N PRO A 41 4.85 -10.19 -19.69
CA PRO A 41 3.61 -10.23 -18.90
C PRO A 41 2.70 -11.41 -19.33
N GLU A 42 2.73 -11.81 -20.62
CA GLU A 42 1.99 -12.95 -21.14
C GLU A 42 2.39 -14.26 -20.44
N GLU A 43 3.68 -14.48 -20.23
CA GLU A 43 4.18 -15.69 -19.54
C GLU A 43 3.70 -15.75 -18.08
N LEU A 44 3.64 -14.61 -17.38
CA LEU A 44 3.08 -14.55 -16.03
C LEU A 44 1.58 -14.86 -16.05
N VAL A 45 0.83 -14.29 -16.99
CA VAL A 45 -0.61 -14.54 -17.13
C VAL A 45 -0.87 -16.01 -17.42
N ASP A 46 -0.08 -16.62 -18.30
CA ASP A 46 -0.17 -18.04 -18.63
C ASP A 46 0.11 -18.94 -17.41
N LYS A 47 1.12 -18.60 -16.63
CA LYS A 47 1.43 -19.30 -15.38
C LYS A 47 0.27 -19.25 -14.39
N ILE A 48 -0.26 -18.05 -14.13
CA ILE A 48 -1.40 -17.89 -13.22
C ILE A 48 -2.61 -18.68 -13.72
N TYR A 49 -2.93 -18.61 -15.01
CA TYR A 49 -4.03 -19.35 -15.60
C TYR A 49 -3.89 -20.87 -15.40
N GLU A 50 -2.74 -21.46 -15.70
CA GLU A 50 -2.51 -22.90 -15.53
C GLU A 50 -2.60 -23.32 -14.06
N ARG A 51 -2.17 -22.47 -13.12
CA ARG A 51 -2.30 -22.75 -11.69
C ARG A 51 -3.77 -22.75 -11.26
N ILE A 52 -4.56 -21.73 -11.63
CA ILE A 52 -6.00 -21.66 -11.30
C ILE A 52 -6.76 -22.82 -11.94
N LYS A 53 -6.40 -23.21 -13.18
CA LYS A 53 -6.98 -24.35 -13.86
C LYS A 53 -6.66 -25.68 -13.13
N SER A 54 -5.41 -25.85 -12.67
CA SER A 54 -4.94 -27.07 -12.00
C SER A 54 -5.65 -27.32 -10.67
N VAL A 55 -6.05 -26.26 -9.95
CA VAL A 55 -6.79 -26.36 -8.69
C VAL A 55 -8.33 -26.50 -8.91
N GLY A 56 -8.79 -26.56 -10.16
CA GLY A 56 -10.17 -26.87 -10.52
C GLY A 56 -11.17 -25.74 -10.30
N HIS A 57 -10.74 -24.53 -10.00
CA HIS A 57 -11.62 -23.38 -9.69
C HIS A 57 -11.91 -22.45 -10.86
N LEU A 58 -11.30 -22.67 -12.02
CA LEU A 58 -11.46 -21.79 -13.19
C LEU A 58 -12.92 -21.48 -13.56
N PRO A 59 -13.87 -22.45 -13.54
CA PRO A 59 -15.28 -22.17 -13.87
C PRO A 59 -16.01 -21.31 -12.84
N ASN A 60 -15.41 -21.09 -11.68
CA ASN A 60 -16.00 -20.34 -10.56
C ASN A 60 -15.54 -18.87 -10.54
N VAL A 61 -14.50 -18.53 -11.28
CA VAL A 61 -13.95 -17.17 -11.36
C VAL A 61 -14.94 -16.25 -12.07
N LYS A 62 -15.40 -15.21 -11.40
CA LYS A 62 -16.38 -14.23 -11.91
C LYS A 62 -15.74 -12.96 -12.44
N GLY A 63 -14.55 -12.66 -11.97
CA GLY A 63 -13.76 -11.52 -12.37
C GLY A 63 -12.37 -11.58 -11.78
N ILE A 64 -11.51 -10.71 -12.26
CA ILE A 64 -10.12 -10.59 -11.83
C ILE A 64 -9.87 -9.16 -11.39
N GLY A 65 -9.33 -8.99 -10.20
CA GLY A 65 -8.83 -7.72 -9.72
C GLY A 65 -7.30 -7.73 -9.65
N ILE A 66 -6.66 -6.68 -10.11
CA ILE A 66 -5.20 -6.56 -10.15
C ILE A 66 -4.76 -5.28 -9.45
N GLY A 67 -3.94 -5.43 -8.41
CA GLY A 67 -3.12 -4.36 -7.85
C GLY A 67 -1.74 -4.39 -8.49
N ALA A 68 -1.23 -3.27 -8.99
CA ALA A 68 0.07 -3.24 -9.66
C ALA A 68 0.75 -1.87 -9.53
N PRO A 69 2.11 -1.80 -9.49
CA PRO A 69 2.80 -0.53 -9.50
C PRO A 69 2.42 0.29 -10.75
N ASN A 70 2.11 1.56 -10.57
CA ASN A 70 1.65 2.46 -11.63
C ASN A 70 0.46 1.89 -12.44
N GLY A 71 -0.41 1.11 -11.80
CA GLY A 71 -1.61 0.58 -12.41
C GLY A 71 -2.64 1.67 -12.66
N ASN A 72 -3.08 1.81 -13.92
CA ASN A 72 -4.08 2.79 -14.35
C ASN A 72 -5.45 2.12 -14.51
N TYR A 73 -6.42 2.58 -13.76
CA TYR A 73 -7.77 2.01 -13.75
C TYR A 73 -8.50 2.19 -15.10
N PHE A 74 -8.37 3.36 -15.73
CA PHE A 74 -9.14 3.68 -16.95
C PHE A 74 -8.65 2.94 -18.18
N SER A 75 -7.34 2.76 -18.30
CA SER A 75 -6.71 2.07 -19.45
C SER A 75 -6.53 0.57 -19.21
N GLY A 76 -6.57 0.11 -17.96
CA GLY A 76 -6.26 -1.27 -17.58
C GLY A 76 -4.78 -1.64 -17.81
N THR A 77 -3.89 -0.63 -17.74
CA THR A 77 -2.47 -0.77 -18.06
C THR A 77 -1.60 -0.56 -16.84
N ILE A 78 -0.39 -1.13 -16.88
CA ILE A 78 0.72 -0.69 -16.02
C ILE A 78 1.56 0.29 -16.84
N GLU A 79 1.85 1.48 -16.29
CA GLU A 79 2.51 2.54 -17.04
C GLU A 79 3.88 2.90 -16.42
N PHE A 80 4.95 2.59 -17.15
CA PHE A 80 6.33 2.96 -16.80
C PHE A 80 6.75 2.57 -15.39
N ALA A 81 6.29 1.43 -14.87
CA ALA A 81 6.62 0.95 -13.52
C ALA A 81 8.14 0.71 -13.40
N PRO A 82 8.85 1.43 -12.51
CA PRO A 82 10.31 1.36 -12.42
C PRO A 82 10.80 0.01 -11.91
N ASN A 83 9.99 -0.66 -11.07
CA ASN A 83 10.35 -1.88 -10.37
C ASN A 83 10.11 -3.16 -11.18
N LEU A 84 9.41 -3.07 -12.31
CA LEU A 84 9.14 -4.21 -13.18
C LEU A 84 10.19 -4.34 -14.28
N LYS A 85 10.43 -5.57 -14.74
CA LYS A 85 11.26 -5.84 -15.92
C LYS A 85 10.59 -5.36 -17.22
N TRP A 86 9.26 -5.46 -17.26
CA TRP A 86 8.45 -5.03 -18.40
C TRP A 86 8.46 -3.51 -18.49
N LYS A 87 8.73 -2.98 -19.68
CA LYS A 87 8.91 -1.52 -19.87
C LYS A 87 7.80 -0.94 -20.74
N GLY A 88 7.56 0.35 -20.55
CA GLY A 88 6.54 1.08 -21.30
C GLY A 88 5.14 0.92 -20.74
N ILE A 89 4.14 0.83 -21.60
CA ILE A 89 2.72 0.70 -21.26
C ILE A 89 2.31 -0.76 -21.52
N ILE A 90 1.92 -1.46 -20.47
CA ILE A 90 1.59 -2.89 -20.48
C ILE A 90 0.08 -3.07 -20.34
N PRO A 91 -0.65 -3.57 -21.35
CA PRO A 91 -2.11 -3.73 -21.29
C PRO A 91 -2.51 -4.98 -20.48
N LEU A 92 -2.12 -5.03 -19.21
CA LEU A 92 -2.17 -6.24 -18.40
C LEU A 92 -3.60 -6.72 -18.17
N ALA A 93 -4.56 -5.82 -17.91
CA ALA A 93 -5.97 -6.22 -17.75
C ALA A 93 -6.49 -6.95 -18.98
N ARG A 94 -6.15 -6.45 -20.18
CA ARG A 94 -6.55 -7.07 -21.46
C ARG A 94 -5.94 -8.44 -21.67
N LEU A 95 -4.69 -8.66 -21.23
CA LEU A 95 -4.05 -9.99 -21.29
C LEU A 95 -4.79 -11.01 -20.43
N PHE A 96 -5.16 -10.62 -19.20
CA PHE A 96 -5.97 -11.48 -18.32
C PHE A 96 -7.37 -11.72 -18.90
N GLU A 97 -8.06 -10.69 -19.38
CA GLU A 97 -9.39 -10.85 -20.02
C GLU A 97 -9.36 -11.80 -21.20
N TYR A 98 -8.34 -11.65 -22.07
CA TYR A 98 -8.17 -12.55 -23.21
C TYR A 98 -7.97 -14.01 -22.77
N LYS A 99 -7.18 -14.24 -21.73
CA LYS A 99 -6.85 -15.59 -21.26
C LYS A 99 -7.98 -16.23 -20.46
N PHE A 100 -8.57 -15.51 -19.51
CA PHE A 100 -9.54 -16.05 -18.56
C PHE A 100 -11.01 -15.90 -19.05
N LYS A 101 -11.27 -15.05 -20.03
CA LYS A 101 -12.61 -14.75 -20.58
C LYS A 101 -13.57 -14.18 -19.53
N VAL A 102 -13.06 -13.43 -18.56
CA VAL A 102 -13.83 -12.70 -17.54
C VAL A 102 -13.34 -11.26 -17.45
N LYS A 103 -14.20 -10.35 -16.95
CA LYS A 103 -13.83 -8.94 -16.72
C LYS A 103 -12.63 -8.84 -15.77
N THR A 104 -11.70 -7.98 -16.12
CA THR A 104 -10.50 -7.70 -15.30
C THR A 104 -10.43 -6.22 -14.99
N ILE A 105 -10.27 -5.90 -13.70
CA ILE A 105 -10.11 -4.55 -13.18
C ILE A 105 -8.68 -4.41 -12.68
N LEU A 106 -8.00 -3.35 -13.08
CA LEU A 106 -6.62 -3.08 -12.67
C LEU A 106 -6.52 -1.67 -12.09
N THR A 107 -5.79 -1.53 -11.00
CA THR A 107 -5.43 -0.23 -10.41
C THR A 107 -4.07 -0.34 -9.73
N ASN A 108 -3.60 0.74 -9.09
CA ASN A 108 -2.38 0.63 -8.31
C ASN A 108 -2.62 -0.17 -7.01
N ASP A 109 -1.55 -0.67 -6.42
CA ASP A 109 -1.55 -1.50 -5.22
C ASP A 109 -2.16 -0.80 -4.00
N ALA A 110 -1.87 0.49 -3.80
CA ALA A 110 -2.43 1.25 -2.69
C ALA A 110 -3.93 1.53 -2.85
N ASN A 111 -4.41 1.73 -4.07
CA ASN A 111 -5.82 1.83 -4.38
C ASN A 111 -6.55 0.51 -4.10
N ALA A 112 -5.95 -0.62 -4.51
CA ALA A 112 -6.48 -1.94 -4.20
C ALA A 112 -6.56 -2.17 -2.68
N ALA A 113 -5.52 -1.78 -1.93
CA ALA A 113 -5.53 -1.83 -0.47
C ALA A 113 -6.65 -0.97 0.13
N ALA A 114 -6.89 0.24 -0.38
CA ALA A 114 -7.96 1.11 0.11
C ALA A 114 -9.37 0.51 -0.10
N ILE A 115 -9.63 -0.10 -1.26
CA ILE A 115 -10.90 -0.81 -1.51
C ILE A 115 -10.97 -2.07 -0.62
N GLY A 116 -9.87 -2.77 -0.42
CA GLY A 116 -9.80 -3.89 0.53
C GLY A 116 -10.17 -3.48 1.95
N GLU A 117 -9.65 -2.36 2.45
CA GLU A 117 -10.01 -1.79 3.74
C GLU A 117 -11.49 -1.40 3.82
N MET A 118 -12.05 -0.87 2.74
CA MET A 118 -13.46 -0.51 2.66
C MET A 118 -14.38 -1.73 2.75
N ILE A 119 -14.01 -2.85 2.14
CA ILE A 119 -14.88 -4.03 2.05
C ILE A 119 -14.63 -4.99 3.22
N TYR A 120 -13.37 -5.22 3.60
CA TYR A 120 -12.99 -6.28 4.54
C TYR A 120 -12.29 -5.78 5.80
N GLY A 121 -11.76 -4.56 5.80
CA GLY A 121 -10.86 -4.07 6.83
C GLY A 121 -11.42 -2.96 7.72
N ALA A 122 -10.53 -2.10 8.19
CA ALA A 122 -10.80 -1.03 9.15
C ALA A 122 -11.66 0.12 8.59
N GLY A 123 -11.96 0.13 7.28
CA GLY A 123 -12.78 1.13 6.60
C GLY A 123 -14.24 0.75 6.38
N ARG A 124 -14.70 -0.44 6.84
CA ARG A 124 -16.05 -0.97 6.55
C ARG A 124 -17.21 -0.08 7.00
N ASP A 125 -17.01 0.67 8.05
CA ASP A 125 -18.00 1.60 8.63
C ASP A 125 -17.84 3.05 8.12
N LEU A 126 -16.90 3.29 7.21
CA LEU A 126 -16.51 4.61 6.73
C LEU A 126 -16.87 4.81 5.26
N LYS A 127 -17.22 6.06 4.92
CA LYS A 127 -17.41 6.49 3.52
C LYS A 127 -16.31 7.46 3.05
N ASP A 128 -15.59 8.06 3.99
CA ASP A 128 -14.56 9.06 3.71
C ASP A 128 -13.32 8.75 4.55
N PHE A 129 -12.32 8.20 3.93
CA PHE A 129 -11.05 7.86 4.59
C PHE A 129 -9.89 7.80 3.58
N VAL A 130 -8.68 7.80 4.09
CA VAL A 130 -7.47 7.62 3.27
C VAL A 130 -6.68 6.45 3.84
N THR A 131 -6.34 5.49 3.00
CA THR A 131 -5.38 4.44 3.36
C THR A 131 -3.97 4.90 3.02
N ILE A 132 -3.05 4.75 3.96
CA ILE A 132 -1.62 5.04 3.80
C ILE A 132 -0.86 3.72 3.93
N THR A 133 -0.26 3.27 2.85
CA THR A 133 0.56 2.04 2.86
C THR A 133 2.01 2.39 3.20
N LEU A 134 2.52 1.83 4.29
CA LEU A 134 3.87 2.06 4.82
C LEU A 134 4.70 0.77 4.67
N GLY A 135 5.18 0.55 3.46
CA GLY A 135 6.04 -0.56 3.08
C GLY A 135 7.45 -0.09 2.70
N THR A 136 8.07 -0.73 1.69
CA THR A 136 9.35 -0.27 1.10
C THR A 136 9.26 1.18 0.64
N GLY A 137 8.12 1.57 0.04
CA GLY A 137 7.72 2.93 -0.29
C GLY A 137 6.49 3.37 0.53
N LEU A 138 5.85 4.46 0.09
CA LEU A 138 4.58 4.93 0.60
C LEU A 138 3.58 5.09 -0.55
N GLY A 139 2.49 4.34 -0.48
CA GLY A 139 1.33 4.53 -1.34
C GLY A 139 0.14 5.07 -0.57
N SER A 140 -0.90 5.49 -1.28
CA SER A 140 -2.15 5.94 -0.67
C SER A 140 -3.32 5.75 -1.62
N GLY A 141 -4.49 5.47 -1.03
CA GLY A 141 -5.77 5.42 -1.72
C GLY A 141 -6.80 6.27 -0.99
N VAL A 142 -7.52 7.10 -1.72
CA VAL A 142 -8.47 8.05 -1.16
C VAL A 142 -9.90 7.58 -1.44
N ILE A 143 -10.66 7.30 -0.40
CA ILE A 143 -12.09 7.00 -0.49
C ILE A 143 -12.88 8.24 -0.10
N SER A 144 -13.78 8.67 -0.95
CA SER A 144 -14.70 9.77 -0.67
C SER A 144 -16.13 9.40 -1.10
N SER A 145 -17.07 9.60 -0.18
CA SER A 145 -18.47 9.21 -0.36
C SER A 145 -18.65 7.74 -0.77
N GLY A 146 -17.79 6.86 -0.23
CA GLY A 146 -17.78 5.43 -0.52
C GLY A 146 -17.18 5.05 -1.88
N ASN A 147 -16.50 5.96 -2.56
CA ASN A 147 -15.89 5.73 -3.87
C ASN A 147 -14.40 6.03 -3.83
N LEU A 148 -13.61 5.22 -4.52
CA LEU A 148 -12.19 5.50 -4.70
C LEU A 148 -12.00 6.66 -5.67
N ILE A 149 -11.13 7.59 -5.31
CA ILE A 149 -10.77 8.74 -6.15
C ILE A 149 -9.62 8.33 -7.08
N TYR A 150 -9.92 8.14 -8.35
CA TYR A 150 -8.93 7.84 -9.40
C TYR A 150 -8.32 9.10 -10.02
N GLY A 151 -9.01 10.25 -9.92
CA GLY A 151 -8.62 11.47 -10.62
C GLY A 151 -9.01 11.43 -12.11
N HIS A 152 -8.54 12.44 -12.84
CA HIS A 152 -8.85 12.57 -14.28
C HIS A 152 -8.17 11.50 -15.15
N ASP A 153 -6.95 11.15 -14.80
CA ASP A 153 -6.05 10.28 -15.59
C ASP A 153 -5.73 8.94 -14.90
N GLY A 154 -6.33 8.66 -13.73
CA GLY A 154 -6.15 7.40 -13.01
C GLY A 154 -5.02 7.39 -11.97
N PHE A 155 -4.34 8.52 -11.73
CA PHE A 155 -3.18 8.62 -10.85
C PHE A 155 -3.39 9.52 -9.63
N ALA A 156 -4.63 9.75 -9.19
CA ALA A 156 -4.85 10.46 -7.94
C ALA A 156 -4.38 9.66 -6.73
N GLY A 157 -4.05 10.35 -5.65
CA GLY A 157 -3.68 9.69 -4.39
C GLY A 157 -2.17 9.48 -4.19
N GLU A 158 -1.30 10.09 -4.97
CA GLU A 158 0.16 9.97 -4.88
C GLU A 158 0.75 10.77 -3.69
N TYR A 159 0.23 10.57 -2.47
CA TYR A 159 0.64 11.32 -1.27
C TYR A 159 2.10 11.08 -0.88
N GLY A 160 2.63 9.88 -1.15
CA GLY A 160 4.04 9.56 -0.92
C GLY A 160 5.00 10.48 -1.66
N HIS A 161 4.55 11.06 -2.77
CA HIS A 161 5.35 11.94 -3.59
C HIS A 161 5.09 13.44 -3.35
N VAL A 162 4.25 13.81 -2.38
CA VAL A 162 4.14 15.20 -1.94
C VAL A 162 5.46 15.63 -1.28
N ARG A 163 5.96 16.80 -1.66
CA ARG A 163 7.22 17.34 -1.11
C ARG A 163 6.96 18.02 0.22
N VAL A 164 7.34 17.35 1.29
CA VAL A 164 7.14 17.82 2.68
C VAL A 164 8.39 18.48 3.27
N VAL A 165 9.56 18.23 2.68
CA VAL A 165 10.82 18.89 3.06
C VAL A 165 11.44 19.55 1.83
N PRO A 166 11.42 20.88 1.73
CA PRO A 166 12.06 21.60 0.60
C PRO A 166 13.54 21.25 0.47
N ASN A 167 13.97 20.88 -0.74
CA ASN A 167 15.36 20.47 -1.04
C ASN A 167 15.88 19.30 -0.21
N GLY A 168 14.99 18.50 0.40
CA GLY A 168 15.32 17.36 1.23
C GLY A 168 15.83 16.14 0.46
N ARG A 169 15.55 14.96 0.96
CA ARG A 169 16.03 13.68 0.45
C ARG A 169 15.67 13.44 -1.01
N LEU A 170 16.62 12.94 -1.80
CA LEU A 170 16.34 12.50 -3.17
C LEU A 170 15.39 11.28 -3.13
N CYS A 171 14.30 11.36 -3.87
CA CYS A 171 13.32 10.30 -4.05
C CYS A 171 13.58 9.53 -5.35
N GLY A 172 13.17 8.25 -5.40
CA GLY A 172 13.22 7.42 -6.60
C GLY A 172 12.46 7.99 -7.80
N CYS A 173 11.47 8.88 -7.58
CA CYS A 173 10.76 9.61 -8.64
C CYS A 173 11.57 10.76 -9.27
N GLY A 174 12.83 10.99 -8.86
CA GLY A 174 13.71 12.05 -9.34
C GLY A 174 13.53 13.40 -8.63
N ARG A 175 12.49 13.58 -7.80
CA ARG A 175 12.25 14.80 -7.03
C ARG A 175 12.94 14.74 -5.66
N LYS A 176 13.03 15.88 -4.98
CA LYS A 176 13.58 15.96 -3.63
C LYS A 176 12.50 16.29 -2.61
N GLY A 177 12.61 15.69 -1.42
CA GLY A 177 11.78 16.01 -0.27
C GLY A 177 10.42 15.32 -0.23
N CYS A 178 10.20 14.26 -1.02
CA CYS A 178 8.97 13.47 -1.01
C CYS A 178 8.75 12.80 0.35
N LEU A 179 7.51 12.77 0.84
CA LEU A 179 7.10 12.17 2.11
C LEU A 179 7.62 10.72 2.27
N GLU A 180 7.51 9.92 1.23
CA GLU A 180 7.97 8.53 1.19
C GLU A 180 9.40 8.38 1.73
N THR A 181 10.29 9.30 1.36
CA THR A 181 11.71 9.22 1.74
C THR A 181 11.99 9.43 3.24
N TYR A 182 10.98 9.77 4.01
CA TYR A 182 11.06 10.01 5.46
C TYR A 182 10.31 8.97 6.28
N VAL A 183 9.17 8.47 5.77
CA VAL A 183 8.24 7.68 6.59
C VAL A 183 8.01 6.25 6.10
N SER A 184 8.53 5.87 4.92
CA SER A 184 8.55 4.48 4.47
C SER A 184 9.62 3.67 5.22
N ALA A 185 9.63 2.34 5.06
CA ALA A 185 10.66 1.49 5.65
C ALA A 185 12.07 1.92 5.22
N THR A 186 12.26 2.23 3.93
CA THR A 186 13.53 2.77 3.42
C THR A 186 13.83 4.15 3.99
N GLY A 187 12.82 4.97 4.23
CA GLY A 187 12.95 6.29 4.83
C GLY A 187 13.39 6.24 6.30
N VAL A 188 12.83 5.31 7.08
CA VAL A 188 13.23 5.04 8.47
C VAL A 188 14.70 4.61 8.54
N VAL A 189 15.09 3.63 7.73
CA VAL A 189 16.49 3.15 7.66
C VAL A 189 17.44 4.29 7.27
N ARG A 190 17.04 5.11 6.30
CA ARG A 190 17.84 6.25 5.87
C ARG A 190 18.07 7.25 6.98
N SER A 191 17.13 7.40 7.91
CA SER A 191 17.25 8.30 9.07
C SER A 191 18.37 7.89 10.03
N ILE A 192 18.77 6.61 10.07
CA ILE A 192 19.92 6.13 10.88
C ILE A 192 21.22 6.89 10.53
N HIS A 193 21.40 7.23 9.25
CA HIS A 193 22.62 7.85 8.74
C HIS A 193 22.53 9.38 8.57
N GLU A 194 21.31 9.93 8.60
CA GLU A 194 21.07 11.32 8.25
C GLU A 194 20.53 12.16 9.41
N LEU A 195 19.98 11.52 10.45
CA LEU A 195 19.48 12.24 11.62
C LEU A 195 20.66 12.61 12.54
N ASP A 196 20.85 13.90 12.74
CA ASP A 196 21.84 14.41 13.70
C ASP A 196 21.32 14.18 15.13
N SER A 197 22.00 13.34 15.89
CA SER A 197 21.66 12.99 17.27
C SER A 197 22.91 12.70 18.10
N LYS A 198 22.93 13.26 19.31
CA LYS A 198 23.96 12.97 20.32
C LYS A 198 23.91 11.51 20.83
N HIS A 199 22.84 10.77 20.53
CA HIS A 199 22.66 9.38 20.93
C HIS A 199 23.07 8.38 19.84
N SER A 200 23.42 8.85 18.63
CA SER A 200 23.79 7.97 17.52
C SER A 200 25.02 7.12 17.84
N GLU A 201 26.06 7.69 18.43
CA GLU A 201 27.33 6.99 18.73
C GLU A 201 27.19 5.82 19.72
N THR A 202 26.15 5.83 20.56
CA THR A 202 25.92 4.78 21.58
C THR A 202 24.84 3.78 21.18
N SER A 203 24.19 3.97 20.04
CA SER A 203 23.13 3.11 19.55
C SER A 203 23.68 1.87 18.85
N GLU A 204 23.00 0.74 19.03
CA GLU A 204 23.31 -0.48 18.30
C GLU A 204 23.02 -0.37 16.79
N LEU A 205 22.12 0.56 16.40
CA LEU A 205 21.72 0.78 15.01
C LEU A 205 22.89 1.07 14.07
N ILE A 206 23.89 1.86 14.54
CA ILE A 206 25.03 2.26 13.70
C ILE A 206 25.97 1.09 13.37
N ASN A 207 25.91 0.01 14.14
CA ASN A 207 26.73 -1.18 13.94
C ASN A 207 26.08 -2.23 13.01
N LEU A 208 24.80 -2.04 12.64
CA LEU A 208 24.11 -2.96 11.78
C LEU A 208 24.55 -2.78 10.31
N LYS A 209 24.97 -3.88 9.63
CA LYS A 209 25.42 -3.82 8.24
C LYS A 209 24.32 -3.50 7.26
N ASN A 210 23.13 -4.05 7.48
CA ASN A 210 21.95 -3.87 6.61
C ASN A 210 20.74 -3.72 7.54
N PRO A 211 20.56 -2.56 8.19
CA PRO A 211 19.44 -2.37 9.11
C PRO A 211 18.11 -2.41 8.38
N GLU A 212 17.11 -2.97 9.05
CA GLU A 212 15.72 -2.97 8.62
C GLU A 212 14.89 -2.05 9.52
N ALA A 213 13.79 -1.51 9.00
CA ALA A 213 12.90 -0.66 9.79
C ALA A 213 12.35 -1.38 11.03
N SER A 214 12.05 -2.67 10.93
CA SER A 214 11.62 -3.52 12.06
C SER A 214 12.60 -3.49 13.23
N GLN A 215 13.90 -3.50 12.94
CA GLN A 215 14.95 -3.43 13.97
C GLN A 215 15.00 -2.06 14.66
N VAL A 216 14.72 -0.98 13.90
CA VAL A 216 14.62 0.38 14.51
C VAL A 216 13.45 0.42 15.49
N PHE A 217 12.29 -0.13 15.13
CA PHE A 217 11.13 -0.19 16.02
C PHE A 217 11.41 -1.07 17.25
N GLN A 218 12.03 -2.24 17.06
CA GLN A 218 12.38 -3.13 18.17
C GLN A 218 13.33 -2.47 19.15
N LEU A 219 14.42 -1.87 18.66
CA LEU A 219 15.39 -1.19 19.52
C LEU A 219 14.78 0.03 20.24
N ALA A 220 13.83 0.73 19.61
CA ALA A 220 13.11 1.79 20.27
C ALA A 220 12.24 1.28 21.44
N GLU A 221 11.61 0.12 21.30
CA GLU A 221 10.88 -0.54 22.38
C GLU A 221 11.81 -1.01 23.50
N ASP A 222 13.01 -1.45 23.16
CA ASP A 222 14.06 -1.86 24.11
C ASP A 222 14.75 -0.66 24.79
N GLY A 223 14.36 0.57 24.42
CA GLY A 223 14.83 1.80 25.08
C GLY A 223 16.08 2.44 24.47
N ASP A 224 16.50 2.02 23.27
CA ASP A 224 17.56 2.70 22.52
C ASP A 224 17.10 4.12 22.17
N LYS A 225 17.81 5.12 22.71
CA LYS A 225 17.42 6.52 22.60
C LYS A 225 17.46 7.05 21.18
N PHE A 226 18.44 6.60 20.38
CA PHE A 226 18.52 7.01 18.99
C PHE A 226 17.39 6.41 18.14
N ALA A 227 17.08 5.14 18.35
CA ALA A 227 15.93 4.49 17.72
C ALA A 227 14.62 5.21 18.07
N VAL A 228 14.43 5.59 19.34
CA VAL A 228 13.28 6.39 19.79
C VAL A 228 13.21 7.72 19.03
N GLU A 229 14.32 8.44 18.89
CA GLU A 229 14.37 9.70 18.14
C GLU A 229 14.00 9.53 16.66
N ILE A 230 14.45 8.45 16.02
CA ILE A 230 14.09 8.14 14.63
C ILE A 230 12.58 7.91 14.52
N ILE A 231 11.98 7.14 15.44
CA ILE A 231 10.54 6.88 15.45
C ILE A 231 9.74 8.17 15.71
N GLU A 232 10.17 9.02 16.63
CA GLU A 232 9.56 10.32 16.89
C GLU A 232 9.63 11.23 15.66
N TYR A 233 10.79 11.30 15.01
CA TYR A 233 10.97 12.05 13.77
C TYR A 233 10.01 11.56 12.67
N THR A 234 9.97 10.24 12.46
CA THR A 234 9.09 9.59 11.47
C THR A 234 7.62 9.89 11.76
N ALA A 235 7.19 9.71 13.01
CA ALA A 235 5.81 9.98 13.43
C ALA A 235 5.43 11.47 13.26
N LYS A 236 6.35 12.37 13.56
CA LYS A 236 6.16 13.82 13.41
C LYS A 236 6.01 14.21 11.94
N VAL A 237 6.89 13.71 11.07
CA VAL A 237 6.80 14.01 9.62
C VAL A 237 5.49 13.48 9.05
N LEU A 238 5.11 12.24 9.39
CA LEU A 238 3.85 11.66 8.94
C LEU A 238 2.66 12.43 9.50
N GLY A 239 2.58 12.67 10.80
CA GLY A 239 1.45 13.36 11.43
C GLY A 239 1.21 14.76 10.87
N ASN A 240 2.26 15.56 10.72
CA ASN A 240 2.15 16.88 10.10
C ASN A 240 1.63 16.79 8.66
N SER A 241 2.14 15.82 7.89
CA SER A 241 1.69 15.63 6.50
C SER A 241 0.23 15.21 6.42
N LEU A 242 -0.25 14.34 7.33
CA LEU A 242 -1.66 13.96 7.39
C LEU A 242 -2.56 15.15 7.74
N ALA A 243 -2.10 16.06 8.60
CA ALA A 243 -2.82 17.31 8.89
C ALA A 243 -2.96 18.20 7.66
N ASP A 244 -1.88 18.32 6.83
CA ASP A 244 -1.93 19.05 5.57
C ASP A 244 -2.88 18.38 4.57
N PHE A 245 -2.83 17.04 4.43
CA PHE A 245 -3.69 16.27 3.52
C PHE A 245 -5.17 16.33 3.93
N THR A 246 -5.45 16.52 5.21
CA THR A 246 -6.81 16.73 5.71
C THR A 246 -7.49 17.93 5.05
N CYS A 247 -6.73 18.98 4.72
CA CYS A 247 -7.27 20.16 4.03
C CYS A 247 -7.78 19.85 2.61
N PHE A 248 -7.36 18.75 2.00
CA PHE A 248 -7.78 18.36 0.65
C PHE A 248 -8.97 17.40 0.63
N SER A 249 -9.03 16.47 1.58
CA SER A 249 -10.00 15.36 1.54
C SER A 249 -10.96 15.32 2.73
N SER A 250 -10.65 16.04 3.83
CA SER A 250 -11.46 16.04 5.08
C SER A 250 -11.93 14.64 5.48
N PRO A 251 -11.02 13.64 5.62
CA PRO A 251 -11.41 12.27 5.86
C PRO A 251 -11.89 12.08 7.31
N LYS A 252 -12.74 11.09 7.55
CA LYS A 252 -13.07 10.63 8.90
C LYS A 252 -11.91 9.90 9.57
N ALA A 253 -11.10 9.19 8.77
CA ALA A 253 -9.96 8.45 9.27
C ALA A 253 -8.81 8.37 8.26
N TYR A 254 -7.58 8.22 8.78
CA TYR A 254 -6.45 7.66 8.07
C TYR A 254 -6.24 6.21 8.54
N ILE A 255 -6.18 5.26 7.60
CA ILE A 255 -5.92 3.85 7.89
C ILE A 255 -4.47 3.57 7.51
N LEU A 256 -3.65 3.23 8.51
CA LEU A 256 -2.25 2.88 8.31
C LEU A 256 -2.14 1.39 8.00
N PHE A 257 -1.52 1.06 6.88
CA PHE A 257 -1.32 -0.29 6.37
C PHE A 257 0.17 -0.61 6.20
N GLY A 258 0.56 -1.89 6.35
CA GLY A 258 1.93 -2.35 6.11
C GLY A 258 2.78 -2.50 7.37
N GLY A 259 4.01 -2.99 7.21
CA GLY A 259 4.85 -3.43 8.33
C GLY A 259 5.14 -2.36 9.39
N ILE A 260 5.33 -1.09 8.97
CA ILE A 260 5.51 0.02 9.92
C ILE A 260 4.23 0.26 10.73
N ALA A 261 3.07 0.18 10.12
CA ALA A 261 1.80 0.37 10.83
C ALA A 261 1.59 -0.73 11.89
N GLN A 262 2.09 -1.91 11.63
CA GLN A 262 1.99 -3.08 12.51
C GLN A 262 3.02 -3.11 13.65
N SER A 263 3.98 -2.19 13.66
CA SER A 263 4.90 -2.03 14.82
C SER A 263 4.20 -1.58 16.11
N GLY A 264 2.87 -1.43 16.07
CA GLY A 264 2.03 -1.34 17.24
C GLY A 264 1.31 -0.01 17.44
N PRO A 265 0.35 0.00 18.41
CA PRO A 265 -0.48 1.17 18.71
C PRO A 265 0.29 2.41 19.13
N SER A 266 1.52 2.23 19.65
CA SER A 266 2.38 3.33 20.10
C SER A 266 2.74 4.29 18.96
N PHE A 267 3.11 3.75 17.79
CA PHE A 267 3.44 4.56 16.62
C PHE A 267 2.21 5.33 16.11
N ALA A 268 1.07 4.66 15.95
CA ALA A 268 -0.18 5.29 15.52
C ALA A 268 -0.61 6.41 16.48
N LYS A 269 -0.44 6.21 17.79
CA LYS A 269 -0.74 7.23 18.81
C LYS A 269 0.17 8.46 18.67
N LYS A 270 1.47 8.27 18.41
CA LYS A 270 2.41 9.38 18.17
C LYS A 270 2.03 10.16 16.90
N VAL A 271 1.75 9.45 15.79
CA VAL A 271 1.27 10.05 14.54
C VAL A 271 0.02 10.88 14.78
N LYS A 272 -0.97 10.34 15.53
CA LYS A 272 -2.18 11.07 15.88
C LYS A 272 -1.88 12.33 16.68
N GLY A 273 -1.00 12.27 17.68
CA GLY A 273 -0.62 13.43 18.48
C GLY A 273 -0.06 14.56 17.61
N TYR A 274 0.94 14.26 16.76
CA TYR A 274 1.50 15.25 15.86
C TYR A 274 0.52 15.78 14.82
N MET A 275 -0.38 14.93 14.32
CA MET A 275 -1.45 15.35 13.43
C MET A 275 -2.40 16.34 14.13
N GLU A 276 -2.89 16.00 15.32
CA GLU A 276 -3.79 16.87 16.10
C GLU A 276 -3.17 18.23 16.41
N ASP A 277 -1.88 18.28 16.74
CA ASP A 277 -1.16 19.51 17.01
C ASP A 277 -1.10 20.44 15.77
N ALA A 278 -1.02 19.85 14.58
CA ALA A 278 -0.89 20.55 13.31
C ALA A 278 -2.22 20.85 12.60
N LEU A 279 -3.32 20.20 13.00
CA LEU A 279 -4.64 20.38 12.39
C LEU A 279 -5.20 21.81 12.58
N LEU A 280 -5.90 22.30 11.56
CA LEU A 280 -6.78 23.45 11.71
C LEU A 280 -7.85 23.15 12.77
N ASN A 281 -8.26 24.18 13.54
CA ASN A 281 -9.25 24.02 14.62
C ASN A 281 -10.57 23.37 14.19
N ILE A 282 -10.96 23.54 12.92
CA ILE A 282 -12.18 22.93 12.36
C ILE A 282 -12.12 21.41 12.27
N TYR A 283 -10.91 20.81 12.29
CA TYR A 283 -10.70 19.37 12.15
C TYR A 283 -10.30 18.68 13.47
N LYS A 284 -9.94 19.45 14.51
CA LYS A 284 -9.47 18.88 15.79
C LYS A 284 -10.50 17.93 16.40
N ASP A 285 -9.98 16.83 16.95
CA ASP A 285 -10.74 15.76 17.61
C ASP A 285 -11.77 15.03 16.71
N LYS A 286 -11.68 15.19 15.38
CA LYS A 286 -12.65 14.61 14.43
C LYS A 286 -12.08 13.49 13.58
N ILE A 287 -10.75 13.38 13.47
CA ILE A 287 -10.09 12.47 12.55
C ILE A 287 -9.44 11.32 13.34
N GLU A 288 -9.71 10.12 12.92
CA GLU A 288 -9.16 8.92 13.54
C GLU A 288 -7.87 8.48 12.84
N ILE A 289 -6.95 7.87 13.59
CA ILE A 289 -5.87 7.04 13.02
C ILE A 289 -6.23 5.62 13.37
N ARG A 290 -6.47 4.79 12.34
CA ARG A 290 -6.74 3.36 12.48
C ARG A 290 -5.56 2.55 11.95
N ILE A 291 -5.36 1.36 12.46
CA ILE A 291 -4.44 0.37 11.89
C ILE A 291 -5.25 -0.57 11.02
N SER A 292 -4.70 -0.97 9.89
CA SER A 292 -5.30 -1.96 8.97
C SER A 292 -5.76 -3.22 9.71
N GLU A 293 -6.93 -3.71 9.38
CA GLU A 293 -7.44 -5.01 9.82
C GLU A 293 -7.20 -6.12 8.76
N LEU A 294 -6.64 -5.78 7.61
CA LEU A 294 -6.21 -6.77 6.63
C LEU A 294 -4.90 -7.40 7.10
N HIS A 295 -4.97 -8.64 7.54
CA HIS A 295 -3.80 -9.36 8.05
C HIS A 295 -2.84 -9.76 6.93
N ASP A 296 -1.55 -9.63 7.18
CA ASP A 296 -0.43 -9.60 6.23
C ASP A 296 -0.42 -10.67 5.13
N LYS A 297 -0.81 -11.89 5.44
CA LYS A 297 -0.69 -13.00 4.48
C LYS A 297 -1.69 -12.95 3.32
N ASN A 298 -2.84 -12.24 3.49
CA ASN A 298 -3.92 -12.23 2.52
C ASN A 298 -4.28 -10.84 2.01
N ALA A 299 -3.67 -9.80 2.59
CA ALA A 299 -4.03 -8.41 2.34
C ALA A 299 -3.94 -8.02 0.86
N ALA A 300 -2.88 -8.44 0.18
CA ALA A 300 -2.67 -8.14 -1.23
C ALA A 300 -3.73 -8.81 -2.12
N VAL A 301 -4.01 -10.10 -1.88
CA VAL A 301 -5.06 -10.84 -2.62
C VAL A 301 -6.44 -10.30 -2.30
N LEU A 302 -6.74 -10.02 -1.02
CA LEU A 302 -8.02 -9.43 -0.60
C LEU A 302 -8.21 -8.04 -1.20
N GLY A 303 -7.18 -7.19 -1.15
CA GLY A 303 -7.21 -5.87 -1.75
C GLY A 303 -7.47 -5.93 -3.27
N ALA A 304 -6.75 -6.78 -3.98
CA ALA A 304 -6.95 -6.94 -5.42
C ALA A 304 -8.33 -7.53 -5.74
N SER A 305 -8.77 -8.60 -5.05
CA SER A 305 -10.07 -9.23 -5.30
C SER A 305 -11.26 -8.32 -4.98
N SER A 306 -11.11 -7.42 -4.01
CA SER A 306 -12.14 -6.45 -3.62
C SER A 306 -12.55 -5.53 -4.78
N LEU A 307 -11.66 -5.29 -5.75
CA LEU A 307 -11.97 -4.54 -6.98
C LEU A 307 -13.15 -5.19 -7.74
N VAL A 308 -13.17 -6.52 -7.80
CA VAL A 308 -14.24 -7.28 -8.48
C VAL A 308 -15.58 -7.09 -7.76
N TRP A 309 -15.59 -7.25 -6.46
CA TRP A 309 -16.81 -7.14 -5.65
C TRP A 309 -17.34 -5.72 -5.59
N ASN A 310 -16.44 -4.73 -5.54
CA ASN A 310 -16.81 -3.31 -5.60
C ASN A 310 -17.52 -2.94 -6.92
N GLU A 311 -17.17 -3.60 -8.03
CA GLU A 311 -17.79 -3.34 -9.34
C GLU A 311 -19.05 -4.19 -9.61
N LEU A 312 -19.24 -5.29 -8.87
CA LEU A 312 -20.41 -6.16 -8.99
C LEU A 312 -21.53 -5.79 -8.01
N SER A 313 -21.23 -4.95 -7.00
CA SER A 313 -22.21 -4.42 -6.04
C SER A 313 -22.90 -3.18 -6.59
#